data_cec52a15eb2b05f668dba7f2e630bebf
#
_entry.id   cec52a15eb2b05f668dba7f2e630bebf
#
_cell.length_a   1.000
_cell.length_b   1.000
_cell.length_c   1.000
_cell.angle_alpha   90.00
_cell.angle_beta   90.00
_cell.angle_gamma   90.00
#
_symmetry.space_group_name_H-M   'P 1'
#
loop_
_entity.id
_entity.type
_entity.pdbx_description
1 polymer ?
#
loop_
_entity_poly.entity_id
_entity_poly.type
_entity_poly.pdbx_seq_one_letter_code
_entity_poly.pdbx_strand_id
1 'polypeptide(L)'
;LQTLGTGQRAPKPTADGGWTPKRRVTDRLPRPTLSTALNRDSRQQWALVGVVTILFIGLLAAPAPEQTYTELSLLSETEQGRLTADDYPETLTPGTSATVVATVHNEEDTTQAYTLVLTREQADGAGVILGVEPIELADGETKRLRTTLVAPKTPGEVRFTYRLYRADPTVSTNSFEELPSPYRETRLLVTVRSPASGDSR
;
A
#
# COMPACT_ATOMS: atom_id res chain seq x y z
N LEU A 1 -16.17 -14.90 -52.42
CA LEU A 1 -14.84 -15.13 -52.99
C LEU A 1 -14.03 -15.89 -51.95
N GLN A 2 -13.98 -17.24 -51.92
CA GLN A 2 -13.08 -18.18 -52.60
C GLN A 2 -11.60 -17.78 -52.46
N THR A 3 -10.77 -18.62 -51.82
CA THR A 3 -10.07 -19.82 -52.34
C THR A 3 -9.34 -20.50 -51.15
N LEU A 4 -9.50 -21.81 -50.83
CA LEU A 4 -8.91 -23.02 -51.42
C LEU A 4 -7.37 -23.00 -51.62
N GLY A 5 -6.71 -23.94 -51.00
CA GLY A 5 -5.32 -24.36 -51.29
C GLY A 5 -4.79 -25.30 -50.23
N THR A 6 -4.99 -26.47 -50.39
CA THR A 6 -4.22 -27.62 -50.90
C THR A 6 -3.27 -28.26 -49.88
N GLY A 7 -3.59 -29.52 -49.63
CA GLY A 7 -2.85 -30.53 -48.94
C GLY A 7 -1.52 -30.94 -49.54
N GLN A 8 -0.64 -31.42 -48.69
CA GLN A 8 0.53 -32.16 -49.12
C GLN A 8 0.64 -33.49 -48.35
N ARG A 9 0.57 -34.56 -49.13
CA ARG A 9 0.70 -35.95 -48.76
C ARG A 9 2.07 -36.28 -48.25
N ALA A 10 2.14 -37.14 -47.22
CA ALA A 10 3.30 -37.90 -46.81
C ALA A 10 3.67 -39.02 -47.81
N PRO A 11 4.95 -39.28 -48.01
CA PRO A 11 5.38 -40.51 -48.73
C PRO A 11 5.54 -41.67 -47.77
N LYS A 12 5.19 -42.84 -48.29
CA LYS A 12 5.19 -44.19 -47.73
C LYS A 12 6.61 -44.76 -47.68
N PRO A 13 6.99 -45.56 -46.67
CA PRO A 13 8.30 -46.24 -46.64
C PRO A 13 8.27 -47.54 -47.48
N THR A 14 9.28 -47.69 -48.27
CA THR A 14 9.58 -48.91 -49.01
C THR A 14 10.46 -49.84 -48.17
N ALA A 15 10.06 -51.08 -48.00
CA ALA A 15 10.84 -52.17 -47.45
C ALA A 15 11.78 -52.73 -48.50
N ASP A 16 13.03 -52.93 -48.14
CA ASP A 16 13.78 -54.06 -48.62
C ASP A 16 15.15 -54.14 -47.93
N GLY A 17 15.41 -55.21 -47.24
CA GLY A 17 16.37 -56.20 -47.67
C GLY A 17 17.66 -56.19 -46.88
N GLY A 18 17.96 -57.21 -46.11
CA GLY A 18 19.31 -57.61 -45.88
C GLY A 18 19.71 -57.78 -44.41
N TRP A 19 19.30 -58.85 -43.84
CA TRP A 19 19.86 -59.37 -42.57
C TRP A 19 21.22 -60.05 -42.83
N THR A 20 22.32 -59.48 -42.32
CA THR A 20 23.57 -60.16 -42.13
C THR A 20 24.02 -60.11 -40.67
N PRO A 21 24.29 -61.23 -40.01
CA PRO A 21 24.71 -61.20 -38.61
C PRO A 21 26.20 -60.87 -38.53
N LYS A 22 26.52 -59.66 -38.06
CA LYS A 22 27.87 -59.29 -37.72
C LYS A 22 28.19 -59.65 -36.27
N ARG A 23 29.08 -60.53 -36.09
CA ARG A 23 30.04 -60.85 -35.02
C ARG A 23 29.90 -59.97 -33.78
N ARG A 24 29.61 -60.59 -32.67
CA ARG A 24 29.75 -60.11 -31.31
C ARG A 24 31.20 -59.80 -31.00
N VAL A 25 31.59 -58.56 -31.07
CA VAL A 25 32.80 -58.05 -30.44
C VAL A 25 32.39 -57.69 -29.00
N THR A 26 32.89 -58.54 -28.08
CA THR A 26 32.79 -58.23 -26.64
C THR A 26 33.87 -57.21 -26.31
N ASP A 27 33.60 -55.95 -26.60
CA ASP A 27 34.39 -54.86 -26.01
C ASP A 27 34.06 -54.78 -24.53
N ARG A 28 34.96 -55.27 -23.72
CA ARG A 28 34.95 -54.97 -22.28
C ARG A 28 35.19 -53.49 -22.13
N LEU A 29 34.12 -52.75 -21.89
CA LEU A 29 34.20 -51.38 -21.40
C LEU A 29 34.99 -51.41 -20.06
N PRO A 30 36.01 -50.60 -19.91
CA PRO A 30 36.68 -50.45 -18.61
C PRO A 30 35.63 -49.89 -17.65
N ARG A 31 35.38 -50.59 -16.56
CA ARG A 31 34.58 -50.10 -15.44
C ARG A 31 35.29 -48.88 -14.89
N PRO A 32 34.66 -47.68 -14.83
CA PRO A 32 35.22 -46.57 -14.11
C PRO A 32 35.27 -46.99 -12.64
N THR A 33 36.44 -47.16 -12.11
CA THR A 33 36.69 -47.27 -10.67
C THR A 33 36.41 -45.90 -10.06
N LEU A 34 35.18 -45.71 -9.61
CA LEU A 34 34.77 -44.59 -8.76
C LEU A 34 35.31 -44.80 -7.35
N SER A 35 36.62 -44.78 -7.21
CA SER A 35 37.20 -44.74 -5.88
C SER A 35 38.52 -44.00 -5.96
N THR A 36 38.56 -42.85 -5.39
CA THR A 36 39.75 -42.13 -4.89
C THR A 36 39.82 -40.63 -5.27
N ALA A 37 38.70 -39.97 -5.56
CA ALA A 37 38.73 -38.51 -5.75
C ALA A 37 37.82 -37.72 -4.77
N LEU A 38 37.30 -38.35 -3.73
CA LEU A 38 36.30 -37.72 -2.85
C LEU A 38 36.77 -37.37 -1.43
N ASN A 39 38.08 -37.28 -1.19
CA ASN A 39 38.48 -37.13 0.22
C ASN A 39 39.38 -35.94 0.58
N ARG A 40 39.62 -35.00 -0.30
CA ARG A 40 40.34 -33.77 0.09
C ARG A 40 39.53 -32.48 -0.11
N ASP A 41 38.64 -32.44 -1.10
CA ASP A 41 37.82 -31.23 -1.39
C ASP A 41 36.51 -31.21 -0.60
N SER A 42 36.05 -32.37 -0.09
CA SER A 42 34.77 -32.43 0.64
C SER A 42 34.78 -31.61 1.93
N ARG A 43 35.89 -31.55 2.65
CA ARG A 43 35.95 -30.72 3.88
C ARG A 43 35.83 -29.21 3.60
N GLN A 44 36.43 -28.76 2.51
CA GLN A 44 36.31 -27.35 2.10
C GLN A 44 34.90 -27.03 1.57
N GLN A 45 34.29 -27.96 0.83
CA GLN A 45 32.92 -27.81 0.35
C GLN A 45 31.92 -27.80 1.50
N TRP A 46 32.05 -28.67 2.49
CA TRP A 46 31.22 -28.69 3.67
C TRP A 46 31.42 -27.44 4.56
N ALA A 47 32.64 -26.94 4.64
CA ALA A 47 32.92 -25.68 5.33
C ALA A 47 32.25 -24.47 4.63
N LEU A 48 32.28 -24.42 3.30
CA LEU A 48 31.61 -23.38 2.52
C LEU A 48 30.10 -23.47 2.66
N VAL A 49 29.50 -24.66 2.59
CA VAL A 49 28.07 -24.86 2.82
C VAL A 49 27.69 -24.43 4.23
N GLY A 50 28.51 -24.78 5.22
CA GLY A 50 28.28 -24.36 6.60
C GLY A 50 28.27 -22.82 6.77
N VAL A 51 29.26 -22.14 6.19
CA VAL A 51 29.36 -20.68 6.22
C VAL A 51 28.17 -20.01 5.51
N VAL A 52 27.77 -20.49 4.33
CA VAL A 52 26.62 -19.97 3.58
C VAL A 52 25.34 -20.19 4.36
N THR A 53 25.17 -21.35 5.00
CA THR A 53 23.98 -21.64 5.81
C THR A 53 23.91 -20.73 7.05
N ILE A 54 25.03 -20.50 7.73
CA ILE A 54 25.08 -19.58 8.89
C ILE A 54 24.78 -18.15 8.46
N LEU A 55 25.32 -17.68 7.34
CA LEU A 55 25.02 -16.37 6.77
C LEU A 55 23.53 -16.22 6.40
N PHE A 56 22.96 -17.28 5.83
CA PHE A 56 21.53 -17.27 5.43
C PHE A 56 20.61 -17.27 6.67
N ILE A 57 20.94 -18.05 7.69
CA ILE A 57 20.21 -18.05 8.97
C ILE A 57 20.37 -16.69 9.68
N GLY A 58 21.56 -16.11 9.67
CA GLY A 58 21.81 -14.77 10.21
C GLY A 58 21.01 -13.68 9.51
N LEU A 59 20.84 -13.77 8.18
CA LEU A 59 20.03 -12.82 7.41
C LEU A 59 18.53 -12.98 7.67
N LEU A 60 18.05 -14.20 7.90
CA LEU A 60 16.65 -14.48 8.25
C LEU A 60 16.31 -14.13 9.71
N ALA A 61 17.33 -14.11 10.58
CA ALA A 61 17.18 -13.75 11.99
C ALA A 61 17.40 -12.25 12.25
N ALA A 62 17.79 -11.47 11.23
CA ALA A 62 17.89 -10.02 11.38
C ALA A 62 16.47 -9.48 11.63
N PRO A 63 16.22 -8.77 12.76
CA PRO A 63 14.95 -8.10 12.96
C PRO A 63 14.71 -7.18 11.76
N ALA A 64 13.51 -7.25 11.19
CA ALA A 64 13.11 -6.28 10.17
C ALA A 64 13.30 -4.88 10.78
N PRO A 65 13.86 -3.92 10.05
CA PRO A 65 13.97 -2.55 10.56
C PRO A 65 12.54 -2.12 10.95
N GLU A 66 12.36 -1.78 12.20
CA GLU A 66 11.11 -1.19 12.68
C GLU A 66 10.92 0.09 11.85
N GLN A 67 9.85 0.10 11.05
CA GLN A 67 9.54 1.27 10.23
C GLN A 67 8.89 2.29 11.16
N THR A 68 9.65 3.30 11.51
CA THR A 68 9.13 4.44 12.25
C THR A 68 8.16 5.24 11.38
N TYR A 69 6.98 5.51 11.89
CA TYR A 69 5.96 6.22 11.13
C TYR A 69 4.97 6.95 12.04
N THR A 70 4.26 7.88 11.45
CA THR A 70 3.10 8.52 12.09
C THR A 70 1.85 8.15 11.29
N GLU A 71 0.81 7.71 11.98
CA GLU A 71 -0.49 7.45 11.38
C GLU A 71 -1.41 8.66 11.55
N LEU A 72 -2.13 9.01 10.47
CA LEU A 72 -3.23 9.94 10.49
C LEU A 72 -4.46 9.24 9.93
N SER A 73 -5.48 9.04 10.76
CA SER A 73 -6.73 8.39 10.39
C SER A 73 -7.95 9.24 10.77
N LEU A 74 -9.09 8.95 10.12
CA LEU A 74 -10.38 9.54 10.48
C LEU A 74 -11.26 8.43 11.02
N LEU A 75 -12.11 8.81 11.98
CA LEU A 75 -13.15 7.98 12.53
C LEU A 75 -14.45 8.79 12.55
N SER A 76 -15.56 8.11 12.28
CA SER A 76 -16.88 8.67 12.52
C SER A 76 -17.34 8.32 13.93
N GLU A 77 -18.22 9.13 14.50
CA GLU A 77 -18.83 8.86 15.79
C GLU A 77 -20.30 8.47 15.57
N THR A 78 -20.65 7.26 15.99
CA THR A 78 -22.03 6.79 15.95
C THR A 78 -22.89 7.53 16.97
N GLU A 79 -24.22 7.47 16.82
CA GLU A 79 -25.17 8.07 17.79
C GLU A 79 -24.97 7.55 19.22
N GLN A 80 -24.40 6.34 19.40
CA GLN A 80 -24.07 5.79 20.70
C GLN A 80 -22.68 6.24 21.22
N GLY A 81 -22.00 7.14 20.53
CA GLY A 81 -20.68 7.66 20.89
C GLY A 81 -19.52 6.69 20.62
N ARG A 82 -19.74 5.63 19.85
CA ARG A 82 -18.69 4.68 19.46
C ARG A 82 -17.98 5.19 18.21
N LEU A 83 -16.66 5.11 18.22
CA LEU A 83 -15.83 5.45 17.06
C LEU A 83 -15.74 4.25 16.12
N THR A 84 -15.91 4.50 14.83
CA THR A 84 -15.81 3.50 13.76
C THR A 84 -15.11 4.11 12.54
N ALA A 85 -14.45 3.26 11.75
CA ALA A 85 -13.88 3.66 10.46
C ALA A 85 -14.91 3.59 9.31
N ASP A 86 -16.16 3.30 9.63
CA ASP A 86 -17.30 3.25 8.72
C ASP A 86 -18.28 4.40 9.03
N ASP A 87 -19.34 4.51 8.26
CA ASP A 87 -20.45 5.46 8.48
C ASP A 87 -20.05 6.94 8.43
N TYR A 88 -19.10 7.27 7.56
CA TYR A 88 -18.78 8.68 7.32
C TYR A 88 -19.97 9.42 6.69
N PRO A 89 -20.16 10.73 7.01
CA PRO A 89 -21.23 11.51 6.40
C PRO A 89 -20.96 11.69 4.89
N GLU A 90 -21.68 10.96 4.06
CA GLU A 90 -21.60 11.08 2.60
C GLU A 90 -22.43 12.25 2.06
N THR A 91 -23.51 12.56 2.75
CA THR A 91 -24.43 13.61 2.34
C THR A 91 -24.83 14.48 3.55
N LEU A 92 -24.77 15.79 3.38
CA LEU A 92 -25.23 16.77 4.36
C LEU A 92 -26.24 17.74 3.73
N THR A 93 -27.10 18.28 4.55
CA THR A 93 -27.98 19.42 4.16
C THR A 93 -27.22 20.72 4.36
N PRO A 94 -27.43 21.76 3.52
CA PRO A 94 -26.82 23.07 3.71
C PRO A 94 -26.97 23.60 5.14
N GLY A 95 -25.87 23.99 5.76
CA GLY A 95 -25.81 24.49 7.12
C GLY A 95 -25.93 23.46 8.24
N THR A 96 -26.13 22.19 7.95
CA THR A 96 -26.04 21.13 8.97
C THR A 96 -24.60 20.75 9.25
N SER A 97 -24.38 20.02 10.33
CA SER A 97 -23.05 19.58 10.75
C SER A 97 -22.99 18.09 11.00
N ALA A 98 -21.79 17.54 10.90
CA ALA A 98 -21.45 16.18 11.29
C ALA A 98 -20.16 16.20 12.13
N THR A 99 -20.02 15.22 13.02
CA THR A 99 -18.83 15.08 13.86
C THR A 99 -17.92 13.99 13.29
N VAL A 100 -16.65 14.33 13.15
CA VAL A 100 -15.56 13.41 12.73
C VAL A 100 -14.43 13.53 13.73
N VAL A 101 -13.75 12.43 14.00
CA VAL A 101 -12.59 12.36 14.90
C VAL A 101 -11.35 12.08 14.08
N ALA A 102 -10.42 13.03 14.03
CA ALA A 102 -9.09 12.78 13.50
C ALA A 102 -8.23 12.13 14.59
N THR A 103 -7.50 11.10 14.23
CA THR A 103 -6.58 10.39 15.12
C THR A 103 -5.18 10.50 14.58
N VAL A 104 -4.26 10.95 15.41
CA VAL A 104 -2.82 10.99 15.13
C VAL A 104 -2.12 10.06 16.10
N HIS A 105 -1.37 9.10 15.60
CA HIS A 105 -0.59 8.14 16.37
C HIS A 105 0.88 8.23 15.98
N ASN A 106 1.76 8.37 16.97
CA ASN A 106 3.20 8.51 16.78
C ASN A 106 3.91 7.19 17.09
N GLU A 107 4.58 6.60 16.10
CA GLU A 107 5.49 5.44 16.22
C GLU A 107 6.85 5.79 15.61
N GLU A 108 7.42 6.95 15.98
CA GLU A 108 8.68 7.44 15.42
C GLU A 108 9.85 7.22 16.37
N ASP A 109 9.70 6.38 17.41
CA ASP A 109 10.69 6.10 18.48
C ASP A 109 11.15 7.36 19.26
N THR A 110 10.53 8.50 19.01
CA THR A 110 10.86 9.77 19.68
C THR A 110 9.61 10.64 19.83
N THR A 111 9.66 11.57 20.78
CA THR A 111 8.62 12.61 20.88
C THR A 111 8.66 13.51 19.65
N GLN A 112 7.49 13.68 19.02
CA GLN A 112 7.33 14.50 17.83
C GLN A 112 6.30 15.60 18.05
N ALA A 113 6.61 16.77 17.49
CA ALA A 113 5.67 17.87 17.41
C ALA A 113 5.08 17.92 16.00
N TYR A 114 3.77 18.13 15.94
CA TYR A 114 2.99 18.20 14.72
C TYR A 114 2.10 19.43 14.70
N THR A 115 1.68 19.83 13.51
CA THR A 115 0.60 20.78 13.30
C THR A 115 -0.46 20.12 12.42
N LEU A 116 -1.68 19.96 12.93
CA LEU A 116 -2.82 19.46 12.16
C LEU A 116 -3.61 20.65 11.63
N VAL A 117 -3.76 20.70 10.31
CA VAL A 117 -4.55 21.75 9.61
C VAL A 117 -5.76 21.09 8.97
N LEU A 118 -6.96 21.58 9.33
CA LEU A 118 -8.19 21.21 8.67
C LEU A 118 -8.55 22.26 7.64
N THR A 119 -8.80 21.82 6.41
CA THR A 119 -9.24 22.66 5.31
C THR A 119 -10.56 22.17 4.72
N ARG A 120 -11.30 23.08 4.10
CA ARG A 120 -12.47 22.77 3.29
C ARG A 120 -12.27 23.37 1.91
N GLU A 121 -12.52 22.56 0.89
CA GLU A 121 -12.44 22.95 -0.52
C GLU A 121 -13.78 22.63 -1.18
N GLN A 122 -14.29 23.55 -1.99
CA GLN A 122 -15.51 23.38 -2.78
C GLN A 122 -15.16 22.97 -4.22
N ALA A 123 -16.15 22.52 -4.98
CA ALA A 123 -15.97 22.05 -6.36
C ALA A 123 -15.42 23.13 -7.31
N ASP A 124 -15.60 24.41 -6.99
CA ASP A 124 -15.04 25.55 -7.72
C ASP A 124 -13.57 25.82 -7.42
N GLY A 125 -12.94 25.00 -6.55
CA GLY A 125 -11.57 25.16 -6.11
C GLY A 125 -11.36 26.15 -4.97
N ALA A 126 -12.43 26.84 -4.51
CA ALA A 126 -12.33 27.74 -3.38
C ALA A 126 -12.03 26.95 -2.10
N GLY A 127 -10.89 27.21 -1.49
CA GLY A 127 -10.42 26.55 -0.27
C GLY A 127 -10.36 27.52 0.92
N VAL A 128 -10.66 27.00 2.10
CA VAL A 128 -10.55 27.74 3.36
C VAL A 128 -9.91 26.86 4.45
N ILE A 129 -9.13 27.48 5.32
CA ILE A 129 -8.61 26.83 6.53
C ILE A 129 -9.71 26.96 7.60
N LEU A 130 -10.11 25.83 8.16
CA LEU A 130 -11.14 25.77 9.21
C LEU A 130 -10.54 25.71 10.61
N GLY A 131 -9.35 25.17 10.74
CA GLY A 131 -8.68 25.03 12.04
C GLY A 131 -7.24 24.63 11.92
N VAL A 132 -6.46 24.97 12.93
CA VAL A 132 -5.06 24.64 13.08
C VAL A 132 -4.83 24.23 14.53
N GLU A 133 -4.29 23.03 14.73
CA GLU A 133 -4.08 22.46 16.06
C GLU A 133 -2.63 22.00 16.20
N PRO A 134 -1.83 22.58 17.10
CA PRO A 134 -0.53 22.05 17.45
C PRO A 134 -0.69 20.82 18.35
N ILE A 135 0.13 19.80 18.07
CA ILE A 135 0.08 18.50 18.74
C ILE A 135 1.51 18.10 19.08
N GLU A 136 1.74 17.67 20.31
CA GLU A 136 2.98 17.01 20.71
C GLU A 136 2.65 15.62 21.22
N LEU A 137 3.32 14.60 20.70
CA LEU A 137 3.08 13.20 21.03
C LEU A 137 4.41 12.52 21.37
N ALA A 138 4.44 11.83 22.50
CA ALA A 138 5.50 10.88 22.79
C ALA A 138 5.39 9.67 21.84
N ASP A 139 6.46 8.87 21.80
CA ASP A 139 6.42 7.61 21.08
C ASP A 139 5.32 6.69 21.63
N GLY A 140 4.58 6.00 20.74
CA GLY A 140 3.43 5.18 21.07
C GLY A 140 2.16 5.97 21.47
N GLU A 141 2.22 7.30 21.53
CA GLU A 141 1.08 8.11 21.96
C GLU A 141 0.08 8.38 20.83
N THR A 142 -1.21 8.43 21.19
CA THR A 142 -2.32 8.72 20.27
C THR A 142 -3.12 9.93 20.75
N LYS A 143 -3.30 10.91 19.88
CA LYS A 143 -4.21 12.04 20.07
C LYS A 143 -5.46 11.88 19.22
N ARG A 144 -6.63 12.11 19.83
CA ARG A 144 -7.93 12.16 19.15
C ARG A 144 -8.47 13.57 19.19
N LEU A 145 -8.83 14.10 18.05
CA LEU A 145 -9.30 15.46 17.85
C LEU A 145 -10.70 15.42 17.24
N ARG A 146 -11.70 15.70 18.06
CA ARG A 146 -13.09 15.77 17.61
C ARG A 146 -13.32 17.09 16.87
N THR A 147 -13.84 17.01 15.66
CA THR A 147 -14.10 18.15 14.79
C THR A 147 -15.54 18.14 14.32
N THR A 148 -16.21 19.28 14.41
CA THR A 148 -17.53 19.48 13.83
C THR A 148 -17.37 20.07 12.42
N LEU A 149 -17.72 19.29 11.41
CA LEU A 149 -17.74 19.70 10.01
C LEU A 149 -19.07 20.38 9.71
N VAL A 150 -19.04 21.61 9.27
CA VAL A 150 -20.24 22.37 8.91
C VAL A 150 -20.34 22.42 7.39
N ALA A 151 -21.47 21.94 6.86
CA ALA A 151 -21.79 22.02 5.44
C ALA A 151 -21.96 23.49 5.00
N PRO A 152 -21.37 23.91 3.86
CA PRO A 152 -21.62 25.22 3.30
C PRO A 152 -23.09 25.37 2.92
N LYS A 153 -23.55 26.64 2.78
CA LYS A 153 -24.91 26.91 2.36
C LYS A 153 -25.17 26.61 0.90
N THR A 154 -24.13 26.58 0.08
CA THR A 154 -24.20 26.27 -1.34
C THR A 154 -24.18 24.76 -1.54
N PRO A 155 -25.17 24.17 -2.23
CA PRO A 155 -25.12 22.76 -2.60
C PRO A 155 -23.93 22.45 -3.53
N GLY A 156 -23.43 21.24 -3.46
CA GLY A 156 -22.30 20.77 -4.27
C GLY A 156 -21.43 19.79 -3.53
N GLU A 157 -20.35 19.37 -4.19
CA GLU A 157 -19.35 18.52 -3.59
C GLU A 157 -18.38 19.35 -2.75
N VAL A 158 -18.07 18.87 -1.57
CA VAL A 158 -17.18 19.53 -0.61
C VAL A 158 -16.16 18.52 -0.10
N ARG A 159 -14.90 18.90 -0.13
CA ARG A 159 -13.78 18.10 0.37
C ARG A 159 -13.28 18.71 1.67
N PHE A 160 -13.31 17.93 2.74
CA PHE A 160 -12.62 18.24 3.99
C PHE A 160 -11.30 17.48 4.01
N THR A 161 -10.18 18.19 4.21
CA THR A 161 -8.85 17.59 4.21
C THR A 161 -8.15 17.89 5.52
N TYR A 162 -7.69 16.86 6.19
CA TYR A 162 -6.82 16.91 7.35
C TYR A 162 -5.38 16.73 6.89
N ARG A 163 -4.55 17.75 7.11
CA ARG A 163 -3.15 17.79 6.74
C ARG A 163 -2.30 17.86 7.98
N LEU A 164 -1.44 16.87 8.16
CA LEU A 164 -0.50 16.78 9.27
C LEU A 164 0.88 17.24 8.79
N TYR A 165 1.44 18.21 9.45
CA TYR A 165 2.80 18.69 9.22
C TYR A 165 3.65 18.30 10.42
N ARG A 166 4.90 17.86 10.21
CA ARG A 166 5.90 17.82 11.28
C ARG A 166 6.20 19.24 11.67
N ALA A 167 6.46 19.48 12.97
CA ALA A 167 6.59 20.81 13.54
C ALA A 167 7.32 21.77 12.60
N ASP A 168 6.54 22.49 11.84
CA ASP A 168 7.01 23.60 11.03
C ASP A 168 6.32 24.84 11.57
N PRO A 169 7.05 25.68 12.33
CA PRO A 169 6.50 26.94 12.81
C PRO A 169 6.14 27.90 11.68
N THR A 170 6.51 27.55 10.44
CA THR A 170 6.25 28.37 9.24
C THR A 170 5.02 27.97 8.45
N VAL A 171 4.21 27.01 8.91
CA VAL A 171 2.92 26.79 8.28
C VAL A 171 2.12 28.07 8.43
N SER A 172 2.23 28.93 7.42
CA SER A 172 1.45 30.17 7.34
C SER A 172 -0.02 29.76 7.18
N THR A 173 -0.79 29.97 8.23
CA THR A 173 -2.23 29.68 8.25
C THR A 173 -3.05 30.76 7.61
N ASN A 174 -2.40 31.72 6.94
CA ASN A 174 -3.04 32.90 6.40
C ASN A 174 -3.73 32.66 5.05
N SER A 175 -3.27 31.64 4.30
CA SER A 175 -3.85 31.34 2.99
C SER A 175 -3.88 29.84 2.73
N PHE A 176 -4.99 29.33 2.22
CA PHE A 176 -5.13 27.94 1.78
C PHE A 176 -4.16 27.60 0.65
N GLU A 177 -3.88 28.55 -0.26
CA GLU A 177 -3.04 28.36 -1.44
C GLU A 177 -1.54 28.27 -1.09
N GLU A 178 -1.14 28.79 0.06
CA GLU A 178 0.25 28.82 0.54
C GLU A 178 0.61 27.62 1.42
N LEU A 179 -0.32 26.69 1.65
CA LEU A 179 -0.04 25.53 2.46
C LEU A 179 1.01 24.62 1.78
N PRO A 180 2.10 24.27 2.45
CA PRO A 180 3.12 23.37 1.91
C PRO A 180 2.58 21.94 1.75
N SER A 181 3.38 21.07 1.15
CA SER A 181 3.05 19.65 1.08
C SER A 181 3.02 19.04 2.48
N PRO A 182 1.94 18.36 2.88
CA PRO A 182 1.83 17.77 4.20
C PRO A 182 2.69 16.51 4.34
N TYR A 183 3.08 16.19 5.56
CA TYR A 183 3.73 14.92 5.90
C TYR A 183 2.75 13.75 5.77
N ARG A 184 1.52 13.92 6.26
CA ARG A 184 0.39 13.00 6.08
C ARG A 184 -0.87 13.77 5.72
N GLU A 185 -1.73 13.14 4.96
CA GLU A 185 -3.01 13.73 4.54
C GLU A 185 -4.09 12.65 4.54
N THR A 186 -5.28 13.00 5.02
CA THR A 186 -6.49 12.22 4.85
C THR A 186 -7.66 13.12 4.54
N ARG A 187 -8.64 12.63 3.80
CA ARG A 187 -9.72 13.46 3.28
C ARG A 187 -11.07 12.78 3.37
N LEU A 188 -12.10 13.61 3.53
CA LEU A 188 -13.49 13.22 3.51
C LEU A 188 -14.20 14.01 2.42
N LEU A 189 -14.90 13.31 1.52
CA LEU A 189 -15.72 13.90 0.48
C LEU A 189 -17.17 13.83 0.90
N VAL A 190 -17.86 14.97 0.85
CA VAL A 190 -19.26 15.11 1.27
C VAL A 190 -20.05 15.81 0.19
N THR A 191 -21.22 15.27 -0.15
CA THR A 191 -22.17 15.93 -1.05
C THR A 191 -23.16 16.75 -0.25
N VAL A 192 -23.21 18.06 -0.48
CA VAL A 192 -24.20 18.94 0.13
C VAL A 192 -25.40 19.04 -0.80
N ARG A 193 -26.57 18.59 -0.34
CA ARG A 193 -27.84 18.60 -1.11
C ARG A 193 -28.90 19.37 -0.40
N SER A 194 -29.58 20.24 -1.14
CA SER A 194 -30.82 20.83 -0.62
C SER A 194 -31.87 19.74 -0.38
N PRO A 195 -32.64 19.82 0.69
CA PRO A 195 -33.80 18.95 0.85
C PRO A 195 -34.69 19.08 -0.40
N ALA A 196 -35.18 17.95 -0.90
CA ALA A 196 -36.14 17.96 -1.99
C ALA A 196 -37.31 18.86 -1.55
N SER A 197 -37.61 19.88 -2.34
CA SER A 197 -38.83 20.71 -2.10
C SER A 197 -40.02 19.76 -2.16
N GLY A 198 -40.57 19.42 -0.99
CA GLY A 198 -41.76 18.59 -0.90
C GLY A 198 -42.84 19.23 -1.77
N ASP A 199 -43.29 18.47 -2.76
CA ASP A 199 -44.42 18.81 -3.59
C ASP A 199 -45.64 18.99 -2.66
N SER A 200 -45.91 20.25 -2.32
CA SER A 200 -47.09 20.61 -1.54
C SER A 200 -48.30 20.45 -2.47
N ARG A 201 -48.89 19.26 -2.49
CA ARG A 201 -50.20 19.02 -3.03
C ARG A 201 -51.27 19.27 -1.98
#